data_02913eea9015f6304e08f2bcb3ffe874
#
_entry.id   02913eea9015f6304e08f2bcb3ffe874
#
_cell.length_a   1.000
_cell.length_b   1.000
_cell.length_c   1.000
_cell.angle_alpha   90.00
_cell.angle_beta   90.00
_cell.angle_gamma   90.00
#
_symmetry.space_group_name_H-M   'P 1'
#
loop_
_entity.id
_entity.type
_entity.pdbx_description
1 polymer ?
#
loop_
_entity_poly.entity_id
_entity_poly.type
_entity_poly.pdbx_seq_one_letter_code
_entity_poly.pdbx_strand_id
1 'polypeptide(L)'
;TSKTNIDKCTINNIEGSINYDTANNRLVFKRSKAGESSKINTLTKIEVTKPEINKDNILILFTGSYEESVQGSLAEYQKQIISAFNTDKYIVVSLTQDDRDATNNLLKTTHGDHYLDFKSYLLTSGLKDAGITETAQDKTNLANKNTPSSLLDDKINGNSKYNELLAKQLTDKMTKLGYLK
;
A
#
# COMPACT_ATOMS: atom_id res chain seq x y z
N THR A 1 -6.28 -19.18 2.37
CA THR A 1 -7.44 -18.46 1.76
C THR A 1 -7.52 -17.11 2.47
N SER A 2 -7.48 -16.02 1.72
CA SER A 2 -7.61 -14.66 2.28
C SER A 2 -8.97 -14.52 2.95
N LYS A 3 -8.98 -14.10 4.22
CA LYS A 3 -10.20 -13.78 4.98
C LYS A 3 -10.72 -12.40 4.57
N THR A 4 -11.08 -12.25 3.30
CA THR A 4 -11.47 -10.96 2.74
C THR A 4 -12.99 -10.80 2.79
N ASN A 5 -13.47 -9.67 3.31
CA ASN A 5 -14.84 -9.22 3.18
C ASN A 5 -14.91 -8.12 2.12
N ILE A 6 -15.93 -8.17 1.27
CA ILE A 6 -16.21 -7.17 0.24
C ILE A 6 -17.65 -6.70 0.45
N ASP A 7 -17.83 -5.46 0.90
CA ASP A 7 -19.14 -4.94 1.30
C ASP A 7 -20.08 -4.70 0.13
N LYS A 8 -19.54 -4.31 -1.04
CA LYS A 8 -20.34 -4.09 -2.26
C LYS A 8 -19.64 -4.67 -3.48
N CYS A 9 -20.30 -5.60 -4.13
CA CYS A 9 -19.85 -6.18 -5.40
C CYS A 9 -21.03 -6.66 -6.23
N THR A 10 -20.77 -6.96 -7.49
CA THR A 10 -21.75 -7.65 -8.38
C THR A 10 -21.17 -8.95 -8.89
N ILE A 11 -22.04 -9.96 -9.01
CA ILE A 11 -21.77 -11.21 -9.71
C ILE A 11 -22.89 -11.41 -10.72
N ASN A 12 -22.59 -11.49 -12.03
CA ASN A 12 -23.57 -11.54 -13.10
C ASN A 12 -24.66 -10.44 -12.97
N ASN A 13 -24.25 -9.20 -12.71
CA ASN A 13 -25.12 -8.04 -12.46
C ASN A 13 -26.03 -8.16 -11.22
N ILE A 14 -25.77 -9.12 -10.35
CA ILE A 14 -26.50 -9.28 -9.08
C ILE A 14 -25.69 -8.60 -7.99
N GLU A 15 -26.25 -7.55 -7.40
CA GLU A 15 -25.62 -6.85 -6.28
C GLU A 15 -25.60 -7.67 -4.99
N GLY A 16 -24.51 -7.55 -4.24
CA GLY A 16 -24.35 -8.25 -2.97
C GLY A 16 -23.06 -7.90 -2.25
N SER A 17 -22.75 -8.71 -1.26
CA SER A 17 -21.50 -8.67 -0.51
C SER A 17 -20.87 -10.06 -0.47
N ILE A 18 -19.55 -10.10 -0.32
CA ILE A 18 -18.81 -11.34 -0.07
C ILE A 18 -18.30 -11.29 1.37
N ASN A 19 -18.58 -12.35 2.12
CA ASN A 19 -18.13 -12.50 3.48
C ASN A 19 -17.41 -13.85 3.65
N TYR A 20 -16.38 -13.84 4.49
CA TYR A 20 -15.69 -15.08 4.85
C TYR A 20 -16.45 -15.80 5.98
N ASP A 21 -16.97 -16.99 5.66
CA ASP A 21 -17.59 -17.91 6.62
C ASP A 21 -16.47 -18.72 7.31
N THR A 22 -16.11 -18.29 8.52
CA THR A 22 -15.03 -18.92 9.31
C THR A 22 -15.36 -20.35 9.73
N ALA A 23 -16.63 -20.65 9.96
CA ALA A 23 -17.06 -21.98 10.42
C ALA A 23 -16.86 -23.03 9.33
N ASN A 24 -17.06 -22.66 8.07
CA ASN A 24 -16.99 -23.57 6.91
C ASN A 24 -15.79 -23.29 6.00
N ASN A 25 -14.88 -22.38 6.39
CA ASN A 25 -13.67 -22.01 5.65
C ASN A 25 -13.95 -21.68 4.16
N ARG A 26 -14.96 -20.84 3.90
CA ARG A 26 -15.39 -20.49 2.54
C ARG A 26 -15.79 -19.02 2.42
N LEU A 27 -15.73 -18.49 1.19
CA LEU A 27 -16.34 -17.21 0.85
C LEU A 27 -17.83 -17.44 0.50
N VAL A 28 -18.70 -16.57 1.01
CA VAL A 28 -20.14 -16.61 0.78
C VAL A 28 -20.58 -15.29 0.16
N PHE A 29 -21.19 -15.36 -1.00
CA PHE A 29 -21.85 -14.22 -1.62
C PHE A 29 -23.29 -14.10 -1.09
N LYS A 30 -23.61 -12.96 -0.49
CA LYS A 30 -24.94 -12.63 -0.01
C LYS A 30 -25.56 -11.57 -0.92
N ARG A 31 -26.63 -11.89 -1.59
CA ARG A 31 -27.39 -10.97 -2.45
C ARG A 31 -28.02 -9.85 -1.63
N SER A 32 -28.02 -8.62 -2.16
CA SER A 32 -28.71 -7.48 -1.56
C SER A 32 -30.23 -7.58 -1.65
N LYS A 33 -30.74 -8.26 -2.70
CA LYS A 33 -32.19 -8.47 -2.94
C LYS A 33 -32.45 -9.90 -3.38
N ALA A 34 -33.59 -10.45 -2.98
CA ALA A 34 -34.08 -11.73 -3.51
C ALA A 34 -34.35 -11.60 -5.02
N GLY A 35 -34.26 -12.71 -5.74
CA GLY A 35 -34.52 -12.77 -7.18
C GLY A 35 -34.17 -14.14 -7.77
N GLU A 36 -34.26 -14.24 -9.08
CA GLU A 36 -34.00 -15.47 -9.83
C GLU A 36 -32.61 -16.04 -9.56
N SER A 37 -32.48 -17.36 -9.62
CA SER A 37 -31.20 -18.04 -9.47
C SER A 37 -30.28 -17.71 -10.65
N SER A 38 -28.97 -17.57 -10.38
CA SER A 38 -27.94 -17.37 -11.40
C SER A 38 -26.87 -18.44 -11.26
N LYS A 39 -26.51 -19.07 -12.39
CA LYS A 39 -25.37 -19.99 -12.42
C LYS A 39 -24.06 -19.24 -12.41
N ILE A 40 -23.15 -19.65 -11.56
CA ILE A 40 -21.77 -19.17 -11.52
C ILE A 40 -20.83 -20.33 -11.89
N ASN A 41 -19.71 -19.99 -12.50
CA ASN A 41 -18.63 -20.93 -12.83
C ASN A 41 -17.28 -20.32 -12.45
N THR A 42 -16.20 -21.04 -12.67
CA THR A 42 -14.84 -20.61 -12.32
C THR A 42 -14.35 -19.34 -13.06
N LEU A 43 -15.01 -18.95 -14.15
CA LEU A 43 -14.70 -17.76 -14.93
C LEU A 43 -15.63 -16.57 -14.61
N THR A 44 -16.63 -16.77 -13.73
CA THR A 44 -17.55 -15.70 -13.36
C THR A 44 -16.80 -14.61 -12.61
N LYS A 45 -16.86 -13.39 -13.17
CA LYS A 45 -16.18 -12.24 -12.59
C LYS A 45 -16.95 -11.67 -11.40
N ILE A 46 -16.21 -11.27 -10.38
CA ILE A 46 -16.70 -10.46 -9.29
C ILE A 46 -16.29 -9.02 -9.59
N GLU A 47 -17.26 -8.16 -9.78
CA GLU A 47 -17.02 -6.73 -9.96
C GLU A 47 -17.20 -6.02 -8.63
N VAL A 48 -16.10 -5.50 -8.09
CA VAL A 48 -16.13 -4.74 -6.83
C VAL A 48 -16.60 -3.32 -7.13
N THR A 49 -17.61 -2.85 -6.40
CA THR A 49 -18.02 -1.45 -6.47
C THR A 49 -16.86 -0.59 -5.96
N LYS A 50 -16.24 0.13 -6.86
CA LYS A 50 -15.19 1.08 -6.49
C LYS A 50 -15.83 2.21 -5.66
N PRO A 51 -15.19 2.68 -4.59
CA PRO A 51 -15.61 3.92 -3.96
C PRO A 51 -15.63 5.03 -5.01
N GLU A 52 -16.54 5.98 -4.89
CA GLU A 52 -16.50 7.18 -5.75
C GLU A 52 -15.17 7.88 -5.52
N ILE A 53 -14.31 7.80 -6.53
CA ILE A 53 -13.02 8.43 -6.51
C ILE A 53 -13.21 9.83 -7.10
N ASN A 54 -13.14 10.82 -6.21
CA ASN A 54 -13.09 12.21 -6.63
C ASN A 54 -11.64 12.51 -7.08
N LYS A 55 -11.49 13.22 -8.21
CA LYS A 55 -10.19 13.73 -8.70
C LYS A 55 -9.42 14.58 -7.68
N ASP A 56 -10.11 15.07 -6.65
CA ASP A 56 -9.49 15.79 -5.53
C ASP A 56 -8.89 14.88 -4.46
N ASN A 57 -9.18 13.57 -4.52
CA ASN A 57 -8.57 12.60 -3.60
C ASN A 57 -7.09 12.45 -3.89
N ILE A 58 -6.30 12.33 -2.85
CA ILE A 58 -4.86 12.04 -2.94
C ILE A 58 -4.67 10.53 -2.77
N LEU A 59 -4.06 9.90 -3.76
CA LEU A 59 -3.73 8.48 -3.73
C LEU A 59 -2.33 8.28 -3.14
N ILE A 60 -2.21 7.52 -2.06
CA ILE A 60 -0.93 7.13 -1.49
C ILE A 60 -0.71 5.64 -1.75
N LEU A 61 0.35 5.31 -2.47
CA LEU A 61 0.75 3.95 -2.78
C LEU A 61 1.97 3.55 -1.93
N PHE A 62 1.73 2.62 -1.01
CA PHE A 62 2.77 1.98 -0.22
C PHE A 62 2.62 0.47 -0.38
N THR A 63 2.98 -0.02 -1.58
CA THR A 63 2.77 -1.41 -2.05
C THR A 63 4.09 -2.02 -2.49
N GLY A 64 4.18 -3.34 -2.49
CA GLY A 64 5.36 -4.10 -2.95
C GLY A 64 6.18 -4.72 -1.81
N SER A 65 5.72 -4.63 -0.57
CA SER A 65 6.44 -5.19 0.59
C SER A 65 6.43 -6.71 0.63
N TYR A 66 5.38 -7.33 0.09
CA TYR A 66 5.16 -8.78 0.14
C TYR A 66 5.16 -9.44 -1.24
N GLU A 67 5.20 -8.67 -2.32
CA GLU A 67 5.13 -9.17 -3.70
C GLU A 67 6.54 -9.36 -4.28
N GLU A 68 7.30 -10.33 -3.76
CA GLU A 68 8.67 -10.63 -4.24
C GLU A 68 8.70 -11.04 -5.72
N SER A 69 7.65 -11.70 -6.21
CA SER A 69 7.55 -12.18 -7.58
C SER A 69 7.23 -11.10 -8.62
N VAL A 70 6.91 -9.86 -8.20
CA VAL A 70 6.38 -8.80 -9.07
C VAL A 70 7.39 -7.65 -9.25
N GLN A 71 8.64 -7.79 -8.82
CA GLN A 71 9.63 -6.69 -8.79
C GLN A 71 9.77 -5.95 -10.13
N GLY A 72 9.84 -6.66 -11.25
CA GLY A 72 9.95 -6.03 -12.58
C GLY A 72 8.66 -5.37 -13.08
N SER A 73 7.51 -5.70 -12.52
CA SER A 73 6.19 -5.21 -12.91
C SER A 73 5.54 -4.30 -11.86
N LEU A 74 6.16 -4.07 -10.69
CA LEU A 74 5.58 -3.25 -9.63
C LEU A 74 5.26 -1.83 -10.11
N ALA A 75 6.18 -1.20 -10.82
CA ALA A 75 5.97 0.14 -11.37
C ALA A 75 4.80 0.19 -12.36
N GLU A 76 4.67 -0.82 -13.22
CA GLU A 76 3.55 -0.93 -14.16
C GLU A 76 2.23 -1.22 -13.43
N TYR A 77 2.25 -2.07 -12.42
CA TYR A 77 1.08 -2.31 -11.58
C TYR A 77 0.62 -1.02 -10.86
N GLN A 78 1.56 -0.24 -10.31
CA GLN A 78 1.24 1.05 -9.69
C GLN A 78 0.66 2.05 -10.71
N LYS A 79 1.19 2.11 -11.94
CA LYS A 79 0.61 2.94 -13.02
C LYS A 79 -0.84 2.54 -13.33
N GLN A 80 -1.15 1.24 -13.37
CA GLN A 80 -2.51 0.75 -13.58
C GLN A 80 -3.45 1.19 -12.44
N ILE A 81 -2.99 1.13 -11.19
CA ILE A 81 -3.75 1.62 -10.04
C ILE A 81 -4.01 3.14 -10.20
N ILE A 82 -2.97 3.93 -10.44
CA ILE A 82 -3.08 5.39 -10.62
C ILE A 82 -4.07 5.72 -11.74
N SER A 83 -3.95 5.06 -12.89
CA SER A 83 -4.88 5.22 -14.00
C SER A 83 -6.32 4.86 -13.63
N ALA A 84 -6.51 3.77 -12.87
CA ALA A 84 -7.84 3.35 -12.43
C ALA A 84 -8.48 4.32 -11.42
N PHE A 85 -7.65 5.05 -10.65
CA PHE A 85 -8.10 6.09 -9.74
C PHE A 85 -8.36 7.42 -10.44
N ASN A 86 -7.90 7.60 -11.68
CA ASN A 86 -8.12 8.80 -12.47
C ASN A 86 -7.80 10.10 -11.71
N THR A 87 -6.67 10.11 -10.99
CA THR A 87 -6.18 11.26 -10.22
C THR A 87 -4.74 11.58 -10.59
N ASP A 88 -4.44 12.88 -10.69
CA ASP A 88 -3.08 13.38 -10.86
C ASP A 88 -2.39 13.61 -9.49
N LYS A 89 -3.15 13.51 -8.40
CA LYS A 89 -2.64 13.70 -7.03
C LYS A 89 -2.30 12.34 -6.42
N TYR A 90 -1.04 11.92 -6.56
CA TYR A 90 -0.60 10.67 -5.95
C TYR A 90 0.81 10.78 -5.37
N ILE A 91 1.14 9.88 -4.45
CA ILE A 91 2.48 9.70 -3.90
C ILE A 91 2.77 8.21 -3.86
N VAL A 92 3.96 7.84 -4.33
CA VAL A 92 4.50 6.49 -4.22
C VAL A 92 5.59 6.50 -3.17
N VAL A 93 5.43 5.70 -2.12
CA VAL A 93 6.39 5.60 -1.01
C VAL A 93 7.39 4.50 -1.31
N SER A 94 8.67 4.74 -1.04
CA SER A 94 9.73 3.74 -1.17
C SER A 94 9.48 2.54 -0.27
N LEU A 95 9.93 1.37 -0.70
CA LEU A 95 10.01 0.17 0.13
C LEU A 95 11.13 0.32 1.15
N THR A 96 10.86 0.00 2.41
CA THR A 96 11.80 0.19 3.52
C THR A 96 12.48 -1.10 3.96
N GLN A 97 12.06 -2.26 3.42
CA GLN A 97 12.69 -3.56 3.66
C GLN A 97 14.09 -3.64 3.02
N ASP A 98 14.83 -4.63 3.50
CA ASP A 98 16.15 -4.97 2.98
C ASP A 98 16.06 -5.38 1.49
N ASP A 99 17.16 -5.23 0.77
CA ASP A 99 17.32 -5.65 -0.64
C ASP A 99 16.30 -5.05 -1.64
N ARG A 100 15.73 -3.87 -1.34
CA ARG A 100 14.76 -3.18 -2.23
C ARG A 100 15.36 -2.00 -3.02
N ASP A 101 16.67 -1.80 -3.00
CA ASP A 101 17.30 -0.62 -3.61
C ASP A 101 17.08 -0.57 -5.13
N ALA A 102 17.19 -1.70 -5.83
CA ALA A 102 16.91 -1.76 -7.27
C ALA A 102 15.47 -1.40 -7.61
N THR A 103 14.52 -1.94 -6.83
CA THR A 103 13.09 -1.61 -6.97
C THR A 103 12.82 -0.15 -6.65
N ASN A 104 13.38 0.38 -5.58
CA ASN A 104 13.25 1.80 -5.20
C ASN A 104 13.81 2.74 -6.27
N ASN A 105 14.95 2.40 -6.90
CA ASN A 105 15.49 3.17 -8.02
C ASN A 105 14.55 3.16 -9.24
N LEU A 106 13.94 2.03 -9.56
CA LEU A 106 12.94 1.93 -10.62
C LEU A 106 11.70 2.79 -10.29
N LEU A 107 11.17 2.71 -9.08
CA LEU A 107 10.02 3.52 -8.64
C LEU A 107 10.35 5.01 -8.70
N LYS A 108 11.53 5.42 -8.24
CA LYS A 108 12.01 6.81 -8.30
C LYS A 108 12.08 7.33 -9.73
N THR A 109 12.65 6.55 -10.64
CA THR A 109 12.72 6.92 -12.06
C THR A 109 11.34 6.98 -12.71
N THR A 110 10.45 6.06 -12.34
CA THR A 110 9.10 5.95 -12.93
C THR A 110 8.18 7.08 -12.47
N HIS A 111 8.22 7.44 -11.18
CA HIS A 111 7.25 8.35 -10.56
C HIS A 111 7.79 9.76 -10.32
N GLY A 112 9.10 9.98 -10.50
CA GLY A 112 9.73 11.31 -10.44
C GLY A 112 9.36 12.08 -9.17
N ASP A 113 8.77 13.27 -9.34
CA ASP A 113 8.38 14.13 -8.22
C ASP A 113 7.28 13.53 -7.32
N HIS A 114 6.55 12.52 -7.76
CA HIS A 114 5.56 11.83 -6.94
C HIS A 114 6.17 10.74 -6.04
N TYR A 115 7.44 10.42 -6.20
CA TYR A 115 8.14 9.44 -5.36
C TYR A 115 8.59 10.07 -4.04
N LEU A 116 8.29 9.41 -2.92
CA LEU A 116 8.76 9.74 -1.57
C LEU A 116 9.85 8.74 -1.15
N ASP A 117 11.11 9.20 -1.08
CA ASP A 117 12.26 8.39 -0.67
C ASP A 117 12.32 8.25 0.87
N PHE A 118 11.32 7.56 1.40
CA PHE A 118 11.17 7.38 2.85
C PHE A 118 12.26 6.47 3.43
N LYS A 119 12.74 5.46 2.68
CA LYS A 119 13.86 4.61 3.11
C LYS A 119 15.11 5.45 3.38
N SER A 120 15.54 6.26 2.42
CA SER A 120 16.71 7.13 2.61
C SER A 120 16.55 8.09 3.78
N TYR A 121 15.34 8.61 4.00
CA TYR A 121 15.05 9.46 5.15
C TYR A 121 15.21 8.68 6.48
N LEU A 122 14.67 7.46 6.58
CA LEU A 122 14.84 6.62 7.78
C LEU A 122 16.31 6.33 8.09
N LEU A 123 17.11 6.08 7.05
CA LEU A 123 18.55 5.78 7.18
C LEU A 123 19.39 7.00 7.62
N THR A 124 18.96 8.21 7.30
CA THR A 124 19.77 9.44 7.54
C THR A 124 19.27 10.25 8.73
N SER A 125 17.97 10.33 8.93
CA SER A 125 17.34 11.24 9.89
C SER A 125 16.34 10.56 10.83
N GLY A 126 15.90 9.35 10.51
CA GLY A 126 14.77 8.70 11.17
C GLY A 126 14.91 8.61 12.69
N LEU A 127 16.03 8.09 13.20
CA LEU A 127 16.24 7.95 14.65
C LEU A 127 16.30 9.32 15.35
N LYS A 128 17.03 10.27 14.76
CA LYS A 128 17.14 11.63 15.28
C LYS A 128 15.78 12.31 15.39
N ASP A 129 15.01 12.28 14.31
CA ASP A 129 13.71 12.95 14.24
C ASP A 129 12.64 12.24 15.10
N ALA A 130 12.82 10.95 15.35
CA ALA A 130 12.02 10.17 16.31
C ALA A 130 12.41 10.42 17.78
N GLY A 131 13.52 11.13 18.03
CA GLY A 131 14.06 11.34 19.39
C GLY A 131 14.64 10.06 20.01
N ILE A 132 15.08 9.11 19.19
CA ILE A 132 15.61 7.79 19.64
C ILE A 132 17.12 7.82 19.64
N THR A 133 17.74 7.42 20.77
CA THR A 133 19.17 7.19 20.83
C THR A 133 19.54 5.90 20.12
N GLU A 134 20.48 5.98 19.19
CA GLU A 134 20.95 4.86 18.38
C GLU A 134 21.51 3.71 19.24
N THR A 135 21.00 2.51 19.04
CA THR A 135 21.50 1.29 19.67
C THR A 135 22.65 0.65 18.87
N ALA A 136 23.35 -0.34 19.45
CA ALA A 136 24.34 -1.11 18.70
C ALA A 136 23.74 -1.86 17.49
N GLN A 137 22.50 -2.32 17.62
CA GLN A 137 21.79 -2.99 16.53
C GLN A 137 21.42 -1.98 15.42
N ASP A 138 20.99 -0.78 15.78
CA ASP A 138 20.68 0.28 14.80
C ASP A 138 21.93 0.66 14.00
N LYS A 139 23.10 0.78 14.64
CA LYS A 139 24.39 1.01 13.95
C LYS A 139 24.68 -0.08 12.91
N THR A 140 24.47 -1.33 13.29
CA THR A 140 24.66 -2.46 12.38
C THR A 140 23.68 -2.38 11.21
N ASN A 141 22.41 -2.08 11.47
CA ASN A 141 21.39 -1.94 10.44
C ASN A 141 21.73 -0.79 9.46
N LEU A 142 22.08 0.37 9.98
CA LEU A 142 22.46 1.54 9.18
C LEU A 142 23.69 1.27 8.31
N ALA A 143 24.72 0.60 8.85
CA ALA A 143 25.90 0.21 8.10
C ALA A 143 25.57 -0.73 6.92
N ASN A 144 24.54 -1.57 7.07
CA ASN A 144 24.02 -2.45 6.03
C ASN A 144 22.90 -1.85 5.18
N LYS A 145 22.61 -0.54 5.32
CA LYS A 145 21.50 0.17 4.65
C LYS A 145 20.12 -0.41 4.94
N ASN A 146 19.96 -0.95 6.12
CA ASN A 146 18.70 -1.49 6.61
C ASN A 146 18.01 -0.51 7.54
N THR A 147 16.68 -0.52 7.59
CA THR A 147 15.90 0.32 8.50
C THR A 147 16.31 0.04 9.96
N PRO A 148 16.56 1.08 10.78
CA PRO A 148 16.90 0.91 12.19
C PRO A 148 15.84 0.07 12.93
N SER A 149 16.28 -0.93 13.69
CA SER A 149 15.39 -1.83 14.44
C SER A 149 14.54 -1.09 15.48
N SER A 150 15.05 0.01 16.04
CA SER A 150 14.29 0.83 16.99
C SER A 150 13.08 1.55 16.36
N LEU A 151 12.94 1.54 15.04
CA LEU A 151 11.77 2.05 14.31
C LEU A 151 10.80 0.94 13.86
N LEU A 152 11.07 -0.31 14.21
CA LEU A 152 10.29 -1.47 13.77
C LEU A 152 9.69 -2.21 14.98
N ASP A 153 8.51 -2.80 14.80
CA ASP A 153 7.90 -3.74 15.74
C ASP A 153 8.44 -5.18 15.51
N ASP A 154 8.79 -5.47 14.25
CA ASP A 154 9.42 -6.70 13.81
C ASP A 154 10.40 -6.41 12.67
N LYS A 155 10.76 -7.40 11.84
CA LYS A 155 11.70 -7.19 10.72
C LYS A 155 11.13 -6.39 9.55
N ILE A 156 9.81 -6.19 9.50
CA ILE A 156 9.09 -5.65 8.33
C ILE A 156 8.20 -4.48 8.70
N ASN A 157 7.50 -4.56 9.83
CA ASN A 157 6.46 -3.62 10.20
C ASN A 157 7.03 -2.47 11.04
N GLY A 158 6.72 -1.24 10.62
CA GLY A 158 7.07 -0.04 11.36
C GLY A 158 6.24 0.14 12.62
N ASN A 159 6.88 0.57 13.72
CA ASN A 159 6.23 0.88 14.97
C ASN A 159 5.54 2.28 14.95
N SER A 160 5.01 2.74 16.08
CA SER A 160 4.34 4.04 16.17
C SER A 160 5.24 5.20 15.74
N LYS A 161 6.54 5.17 16.09
CA LYS A 161 7.50 6.22 15.70
C LYS A 161 7.76 6.25 14.20
N TYR A 162 7.91 5.10 13.58
CA TYR A 162 7.99 4.98 12.13
C TYR A 162 6.75 5.59 11.45
N ASN A 163 5.56 5.28 11.96
CA ASN A 163 4.32 5.79 11.40
C ASN A 163 4.15 7.30 11.60
N GLU A 164 4.58 7.87 12.73
CA GLU A 164 4.64 9.32 12.95
C GLU A 164 5.56 10.00 11.93
N LEU A 165 6.75 9.43 11.69
CA LEU A 165 7.71 9.93 10.70
C LEU A 165 7.15 9.85 9.28
N LEU A 166 6.51 8.73 8.92
CA LEU A 166 5.87 8.55 7.61
C LEU A 166 4.77 9.60 7.38
N ALA A 167 3.91 9.82 8.37
CA ALA A 167 2.85 10.81 8.29
C ALA A 167 3.41 12.22 8.06
N LYS A 168 4.48 12.60 8.79
CA LYS A 168 5.18 13.88 8.60
C LYS A 168 5.74 14.00 7.19
N GLN A 169 6.49 13.00 6.71
CA GLN A 169 7.09 13.02 5.38
C GLN A 169 6.04 13.06 4.26
N LEU A 170 4.91 12.38 4.43
CA LEU A 170 3.79 12.47 3.50
C LEU A 170 3.16 13.86 3.50
N THR A 171 2.96 14.48 4.67
CA THR A 171 2.43 15.86 4.78
C THR A 171 3.34 16.85 4.09
N ASP A 172 4.65 16.78 4.35
CA ASP A 172 5.66 17.65 3.73
C ASP A 172 5.66 17.47 2.20
N LYS A 173 5.57 16.21 1.73
CA LYS A 173 5.49 15.88 0.31
C LYS A 173 4.21 16.41 -0.35
N MET A 174 3.06 16.23 0.29
CA MET A 174 1.77 16.75 -0.20
C MET A 174 1.78 18.27 -0.28
N THR A 175 2.36 18.94 0.71
CA THR A 175 2.52 20.41 0.73
C THR A 175 3.41 20.86 -0.42
N LYS A 176 4.57 20.22 -0.61
CA LYS A 176 5.51 20.52 -1.71
C LYS A 176 4.86 20.34 -3.09
N LEU A 177 4.00 19.36 -3.26
CA LEU A 177 3.26 19.09 -4.50
C LEU A 177 2.01 19.98 -4.67
N GLY A 178 1.69 20.83 -3.69
CA GLY A 178 0.50 21.69 -3.73
C GLY A 178 -0.83 20.93 -3.58
N TYR A 179 -0.79 19.74 -2.98
CA TYR A 179 -2.00 18.93 -2.76
C TYR A 179 -2.78 19.38 -1.52
N LEU A 180 -2.08 19.91 -0.53
CA LEU A 180 -2.68 20.55 0.65
C LEU A 180 -2.74 22.05 0.43
N LYS A 181 -3.88 22.63 0.85
CA LYS A 181 -4.09 24.09 0.83
C LYS A 181 -3.67 24.70 2.16
#